data_07a8b4b9d515a25d80e69691a2b06722
#
_entry.id   07a8b4b9d515a25d80e69691a2b06722
#
_cell.length_a   1.000
_cell.length_b   1.000
_cell.length_c   1.000
_cell.angle_alpha   90.00
_cell.angle_beta   90.00
_cell.angle_gamma   90.00
#
_symmetry.space_group_name_H-M   'P 1'
#
loop_
_entity.id
_entity.type
_entity.pdbx_description
1 polymer ?
#
loop_
_entity_poly.entity_id
_entity_poly.type
_entity_poly.pdbx_seq_one_letter_code
_entity_poly.pdbx_strand_id
1 'polypeptide(L)'
;MDKKFTEYSHFDLSAINKEVLKKWDDEQVFHKSLEIREGAPSFVFYEGPPSANGMPGIHHVMARSIKDIFCRYKTMKGFQVMRKAGWDTHGLPVELGVEKALGITKEDIGKKISVEEYNAACRKDVMKYTKEWEDLTHKMGYWVDMKNPYITYDLSLIHI
;
A
#
# COMPACT_ATOMS: atom_id res chain seq x y z
N MET A 1 -41.25 -0.48 13.16
CA MET A 1 -40.18 0.55 13.20
C MET A 1 -38.97 -0.05 12.52
N ASP A 2 -38.54 0.52 11.42
CA ASP A 2 -37.30 0.08 10.78
C ASP A 2 -36.15 0.39 11.73
N LYS A 3 -35.36 -0.65 12.06
CA LYS A 3 -34.20 -0.50 12.96
C LYS A 3 -33.15 0.31 12.23
N LYS A 4 -32.73 1.43 12.80
CA LYS A 4 -31.73 2.33 12.23
C LYS A 4 -30.34 1.68 12.12
N PHE A 5 -30.08 0.68 12.95
CA PHE A 5 -28.80 -0.03 13.01
C PHE A 5 -29.02 -1.55 12.95
N THR A 6 -28.09 -2.25 12.30
CA THR A 6 -28.05 -3.71 12.28
C THR A 6 -27.77 -4.25 13.69
N GLU A 7 -28.56 -5.22 14.13
CA GLU A 7 -28.28 -5.96 15.36
C GLU A 7 -27.62 -7.29 15.03
N TYR A 8 -26.54 -7.60 15.71
CA TYR A 8 -25.81 -8.87 15.57
C TYR A 8 -26.15 -9.81 16.72
N SER A 9 -26.51 -11.04 16.43
CA SER A 9 -26.84 -12.05 17.45
C SER A 9 -25.60 -12.57 18.20
N HIS A 10 -24.43 -12.44 17.58
CA HIS A 10 -23.14 -12.83 18.16
C HIS A 10 -22.04 -11.96 17.54
N PHE A 11 -20.88 -11.94 18.19
CA PHE A 11 -19.77 -11.10 17.78
C PHE A 11 -18.80 -11.89 16.90
N ASP A 12 -19.02 -11.88 15.59
CA ASP A 12 -18.10 -12.42 14.58
C ASP A 12 -17.38 -11.28 13.86
N LEU A 13 -16.17 -10.99 14.31
CA LEU A 13 -15.34 -9.90 13.74
C LEU A 13 -15.03 -10.12 12.25
N SER A 14 -14.83 -11.36 11.81
CA SER A 14 -14.51 -11.64 10.41
C SER A 14 -15.70 -11.39 9.49
N ALA A 15 -16.91 -11.79 9.91
CA ALA A 15 -18.12 -11.54 9.17
C ALA A 15 -18.44 -10.04 9.09
N ILE A 16 -18.37 -9.35 10.23
CA ILE A 16 -18.60 -7.90 10.33
C ILE A 16 -17.59 -7.14 9.45
N ASN A 17 -16.31 -7.51 9.51
CA ASN A 17 -15.28 -6.86 8.68
C ASN A 17 -15.61 -6.98 7.18
N LYS A 18 -15.98 -8.16 6.71
CA LYS A 18 -16.35 -8.38 5.29
C LYS A 18 -17.57 -7.56 4.88
N GLU A 19 -18.59 -7.50 5.73
CA GLU A 19 -19.80 -6.70 5.50
C GLU A 19 -19.46 -5.20 5.40
N VAL A 20 -18.66 -4.69 6.34
CA VAL A 20 -18.25 -3.28 6.37
C VAL A 20 -17.38 -2.93 5.16
N LEU A 21 -16.40 -3.78 4.80
CA LEU A 21 -15.56 -3.57 3.62
C LEU A 21 -16.39 -3.53 2.34
N LYS A 22 -17.31 -4.49 2.18
CA LYS A 22 -18.22 -4.50 1.04
C LYS A 22 -19.03 -3.21 0.95
N LYS A 23 -19.59 -2.75 2.06
CA LYS A 23 -20.34 -1.48 2.11
C LYS A 23 -19.43 -0.29 1.72
N TRP A 24 -18.21 -0.23 2.20
CA TRP A 24 -17.27 0.84 1.86
C TRP A 24 -16.91 0.85 0.39
N ASP A 25 -16.78 -0.32 -0.23
CA ASP A 25 -16.53 -0.46 -1.67
C ASP A 25 -17.75 -0.05 -2.51
N ASP A 26 -18.92 -0.58 -2.18
CA ASP A 26 -20.17 -0.27 -2.89
C ASP A 26 -20.51 1.24 -2.82
N GLU A 27 -20.29 1.86 -1.68
CA GLU A 27 -20.57 3.27 -1.44
C GLU A 27 -19.40 4.20 -1.80
N GLN A 28 -18.22 3.67 -2.17
CA GLN A 28 -16.98 4.44 -2.46
C GLN A 28 -16.61 5.40 -1.32
N VAL A 29 -16.69 4.92 -0.08
CA VAL A 29 -16.61 5.77 1.13
C VAL A 29 -15.29 6.55 1.22
N PHE A 30 -14.16 5.95 0.83
CA PHE A 30 -12.87 6.64 0.81
C PHE A 30 -12.89 7.84 -0.17
N HIS A 31 -13.35 7.65 -1.40
CA HIS A 31 -13.46 8.73 -2.40
C HIS A 31 -14.40 9.83 -1.92
N LYS A 32 -15.59 9.47 -1.45
CA LYS A 32 -16.54 10.43 -0.86
C LYS A 32 -15.93 11.24 0.28
N SER A 33 -15.07 10.61 1.09
CA SER A 33 -14.40 11.33 2.19
C SER A 33 -13.48 12.45 1.72
N LEU A 34 -12.97 12.36 0.49
CA LEU A 34 -12.19 13.42 -0.17
C LEU A 34 -13.08 14.45 -0.85
N GLU A 35 -14.10 14.00 -1.59
CA GLU A 35 -15.01 14.85 -2.36
C GLU A 35 -15.78 15.83 -1.47
N ILE A 36 -16.40 15.34 -0.37
CA ILE A 36 -17.16 16.20 0.57
C ILE A 36 -16.29 17.19 1.35
N ARG A 37 -14.98 17.14 1.17
CA ARG A 37 -14.00 18.05 1.79
C ARG A 37 -13.20 18.82 0.75
N GLU A 38 -13.69 18.88 -0.46
CA GLU A 38 -13.08 19.72 -1.50
C GLU A 38 -13.11 21.17 -1.06
N GLY A 39 -11.94 21.85 -1.17
CA GLY A 39 -11.75 23.21 -0.67
C GLY A 39 -11.50 23.34 0.84
N ALA A 40 -11.57 22.27 1.62
CA ALA A 40 -11.16 22.28 3.02
C ALA A 40 -9.63 22.32 3.17
N PRO A 41 -9.09 22.65 4.36
CA PRO A 41 -7.65 22.61 4.60
C PRO A 41 -7.07 21.24 4.24
N SER A 42 -5.99 21.24 3.47
CA SER A 42 -5.35 20.00 3.01
C SER A 42 -4.45 19.40 4.09
N PHE A 43 -4.49 18.07 4.20
CA PHE A 43 -3.50 17.27 4.92
C PHE A 43 -3.01 16.16 3.98
N VAL A 44 -1.76 16.27 3.56
CA VAL A 44 -1.16 15.32 2.60
C VAL A 44 -0.39 14.25 3.36
N PHE A 45 -0.66 12.99 3.03
CA PHE A 45 0.02 11.84 3.59
C PHE A 45 0.61 10.97 2.48
N TYR A 46 1.92 10.75 2.54
CA TYR A 46 2.61 9.77 1.73
C TYR A 46 2.93 8.54 2.58
N GLU A 47 2.51 7.36 2.12
CA GLU A 47 2.86 6.09 2.78
C GLU A 47 4.38 5.92 2.79
N GLY A 48 4.96 5.47 3.91
CA GLY A 48 6.31 4.91 3.92
C GLY A 48 6.32 3.63 3.08
N PRO A 49 6.97 3.62 1.91
CA PRO A 49 6.74 2.60 0.91
C PRO A 49 7.32 1.26 1.38
N PRO A 50 6.54 0.17 1.36
CA PRO A 50 7.10 -1.15 1.55
C PRO A 50 7.83 -1.60 0.28
N SER A 51 8.81 -2.48 0.44
CA SER A 51 9.37 -3.22 -0.66
C SER A 51 8.47 -4.43 -1.00
N ALA A 52 7.99 -4.49 -2.24
CA ALA A 52 7.05 -5.55 -2.67
C ALA A 52 7.75 -6.84 -3.11
N ASN A 53 9.05 -7.00 -2.86
CA ASN A 53 9.78 -8.25 -3.07
C ASN A 53 9.60 -9.27 -1.92
N GLY A 54 8.93 -8.88 -0.84
CA GLY A 54 8.59 -9.71 0.30
C GLY A 54 7.10 -9.70 0.64
N MET A 55 6.63 -10.80 1.23
CA MET A 55 5.25 -10.92 1.72
C MET A 55 5.00 -9.96 2.89
N PRO A 56 3.81 -9.34 2.97
CA PRO A 56 3.46 -8.54 4.12
C PRO A 56 3.34 -9.38 5.41
N GLY A 57 3.83 -8.85 6.52
CA GLY A 57 3.76 -9.49 7.83
C GLY A 57 2.97 -8.68 8.85
N ILE A 58 2.74 -9.24 10.04
CA ILE A 58 1.94 -8.64 11.11
C ILE A 58 2.47 -7.28 11.57
N HIS A 59 3.77 -7.07 11.56
CA HIS A 59 4.40 -5.80 11.90
C HIS A 59 4.00 -4.66 10.95
N HIS A 60 3.77 -4.98 9.67
CA HIS A 60 3.25 -4.02 8.70
C HIS A 60 1.80 -3.63 9.00
N VAL A 61 0.97 -4.58 9.47
CA VAL A 61 -0.41 -4.31 9.89
C VAL A 61 -0.41 -3.29 11.04
N MET A 62 0.42 -3.52 12.05
CA MET A 62 0.51 -2.61 13.20
C MET A 62 0.95 -1.21 12.80
N ALA A 63 2.02 -1.09 12.01
CA ALA A 63 2.53 0.20 11.55
C ALA A 63 1.50 0.96 10.72
N ARG A 64 0.80 0.28 9.81
CA ARG A 64 -0.24 0.86 8.96
C ARG A 64 -1.46 1.29 9.75
N SER A 65 -1.89 0.50 10.74
CA SER A 65 -3.01 0.87 11.62
C SER A 65 -2.71 2.15 12.40
N ILE A 66 -1.50 2.32 12.90
CA ILE A 66 -1.09 3.55 13.60
C ILE A 66 -1.14 4.75 12.64
N LYS A 67 -0.61 4.63 11.43
CA LYS A 67 -0.65 5.70 10.42
C LYS A 67 -2.09 6.07 10.03
N ASP A 68 -2.96 5.07 9.85
CA ASP A 68 -4.36 5.28 9.49
C ASP A 68 -5.14 6.04 10.58
N ILE A 69 -4.83 5.83 11.85
CA ILE A 69 -5.44 6.59 12.96
C ILE A 69 -5.24 8.09 12.75
N PHE A 70 -4.02 8.54 12.44
CA PHE A 70 -3.74 9.96 12.22
C PHE A 70 -4.50 10.52 11.01
N CYS A 71 -4.52 9.78 9.91
CA CYS A 71 -5.24 10.17 8.71
C CYS A 71 -6.75 10.25 8.95
N ARG A 72 -7.34 9.25 9.61
CA ARG A 72 -8.76 9.25 9.98
C ARG A 72 -9.09 10.37 10.95
N TYR A 73 -8.26 10.59 11.95
CA TYR A 73 -8.44 11.70 12.89
C TYR A 73 -8.47 13.05 12.15
N LYS A 74 -7.52 13.29 11.23
CA LYS A 74 -7.52 14.52 10.43
C LYS A 74 -8.76 14.62 9.53
N THR A 75 -9.21 13.52 8.93
CA THR A 75 -10.46 13.47 8.17
C THR A 75 -11.66 13.87 9.04
N MET A 76 -11.76 13.32 10.26
CA MET A 76 -12.84 13.69 11.22
C MET A 76 -12.75 15.15 11.67
N LYS A 77 -11.56 15.73 11.71
CA LYS A 77 -11.35 17.16 12.01
C LYS A 77 -11.68 18.09 10.83
N GLY A 78 -12.17 17.56 9.70
CA GLY A 78 -12.61 18.34 8.56
C GLY A 78 -11.52 18.61 7.50
N PHE A 79 -10.33 18.02 7.61
CA PHE A 79 -9.30 18.16 6.59
C PHE A 79 -9.60 17.26 5.39
N GLN A 80 -9.28 17.75 4.19
CA GLN A 80 -9.15 16.89 3.01
C GLN A 80 -7.81 16.14 3.10
N VAL A 81 -7.87 14.82 3.33
CA VAL A 81 -6.68 14.01 3.61
C VAL A 81 -6.28 13.20 2.38
N MET A 82 -5.40 13.78 1.55
CA MET A 82 -4.81 13.10 0.41
C MET A 82 -3.80 12.06 0.89
N ARG A 83 -4.01 10.79 0.52
CA ARG A 83 -3.22 9.64 1.00
C ARG A 83 -2.67 8.89 -0.20
N LYS A 84 -1.36 8.96 -0.42
CA LYS A 84 -0.69 8.34 -1.56
C LYS A 84 0.11 7.12 -1.13
N ALA A 85 -0.15 5.97 -1.78
CA ALA A 85 0.66 4.77 -1.61
C ALA A 85 2.01 4.92 -2.32
N GLY A 86 2.95 4.04 -1.99
CA GLY A 86 4.24 3.98 -2.64
C GLY A 86 4.86 2.59 -2.58
N TRP A 87 5.87 2.38 -3.43
CA TRP A 87 6.68 1.17 -3.48
C TRP A 87 8.16 1.53 -3.36
N ASP A 88 8.84 0.89 -2.41
CA ASP A 88 10.31 0.90 -2.34
C ASP A 88 10.83 -0.17 -3.29
N THR A 89 11.57 0.26 -4.29
CA THR A 89 11.88 -0.59 -5.45
C THR A 89 13.38 -0.72 -5.74
N HIS A 90 14.22 -0.38 -4.76
CA HIS A 90 15.67 -0.50 -4.91
C HIS A 90 16.36 -0.80 -3.58
N GLY A 91 17.65 -1.03 -3.66
CA GLY A 91 18.49 -1.33 -2.52
C GLY A 91 18.83 -2.81 -2.35
N LEU A 92 19.71 -3.07 -1.41
CA LEU A 92 20.34 -4.37 -1.18
C LEU A 92 19.38 -5.57 -1.03
N PRO A 93 18.19 -5.45 -0.39
CA PRO A 93 17.28 -6.58 -0.29
C PRO A 93 16.78 -7.09 -1.64
N VAL A 94 16.57 -6.19 -2.62
CA VAL A 94 16.15 -6.56 -3.98
C VAL A 94 17.30 -7.23 -4.70
N GLU A 95 18.50 -6.64 -4.64
CA GLU A 95 19.71 -7.15 -5.30
C GLU A 95 20.02 -8.57 -4.82
N LEU A 96 20.10 -8.79 -3.51
CA LEU A 96 20.38 -10.10 -2.93
C LEU A 96 19.30 -11.14 -3.28
N GLY A 97 18.03 -10.74 -3.36
CA GLY A 97 16.94 -11.61 -3.80
C GLY A 97 17.14 -12.10 -5.22
N VAL A 98 17.49 -11.20 -6.13
CA VAL A 98 17.73 -11.49 -7.55
C VAL A 98 19.02 -12.30 -7.76
N GLU A 99 20.12 -11.95 -7.10
CA GLU A 99 21.37 -12.72 -7.14
C GLU A 99 21.13 -14.18 -6.74
N LYS A 100 20.39 -14.39 -5.64
CA LYS A 100 20.01 -15.72 -5.17
C LYS A 100 19.12 -16.46 -6.16
N ALA A 101 18.15 -15.80 -6.76
CA ALA A 101 17.21 -16.39 -7.72
C ALA A 101 17.90 -16.78 -9.02
N LEU A 102 18.89 -16.00 -9.48
CA LEU A 102 19.66 -16.25 -10.68
C LEU A 102 20.88 -17.17 -10.45
N GLY A 103 21.23 -17.47 -9.20
CA GLY A 103 22.42 -18.25 -8.85
C GLY A 103 23.73 -17.57 -9.21
N ILE A 104 23.76 -16.25 -9.14
CA ILE A 104 24.92 -15.41 -9.46
C ILE A 104 25.40 -14.65 -8.24
N THR A 105 26.61 -14.08 -8.34
CA THR A 105 27.15 -13.14 -7.37
C THR A 105 27.29 -11.76 -8.00
N LYS A 106 27.47 -10.74 -7.19
CA LYS A 106 27.71 -9.36 -7.64
C LYS A 106 28.85 -9.27 -8.67
N GLU A 107 29.86 -10.12 -8.56
CA GLU A 107 31.03 -10.14 -9.45
C GLU A 107 30.74 -10.70 -10.84
N ASP A 108 29.62 -11.40 -10.99
CA ASP A 108 29.16 -11.97 -12.25
C ASP A 108 28.42 -10.95 -13.15
N ILE A 109 27.96 -9.83 -12.55
CA ILE A 109 27.28 -8.76 -13.27
C ILE A 109 28.24 -8.07 -14.23
N GLY A 110 27.84 -7.95 -15.48
CA GLY A 110 28.70 -7.47 -16.58
C GLY A 110 29.66 -8.51 -17.15
N LYS A 111 29.64 -9.78 -16.64
CA LYS A 111 30.47 -10.89 -17.15
C LYS A 111 29.61 -12.07 -17.59
N LYS A 112 28.80 -12.64 -16.68
CA LYS A 112 27.90 -13.77 -16.98
C LYS A 112 26.49 -13.32 -17.34
N ILE A 113 26.09 -12.17 -16.86
CA ILE A 113 24.81 -11.50 -17.15
C ILE A 113 25.10 -10.03 -17.45
N SER A 114 24.42 -9.44 -18.43
CA SER A 114 24.55 -8.01 -18.71
C SER A 114 23.91 -7.16 -17.57
N VAL A 115 24.35 -5.92 -17.45
CA VAL A 115 23.76 -4.96 -16.48
C VAL A 115 22.29 -4.74 -16.78
N GLU A 116 21.91 -4.67 -18.07
CA GLU A 116 20.54 -4.48 -18.52
C GLU A 116 19.64 -5.64 -18.11
N GLU A 117 20.09 -6.89 -18.33
CA GLU A 117 19.34 -8.09 -17.94
C GLU A 117 19.21 -8.20 -16.43
N TYR A 118 20.26 -7.88 -15.67
CA TYR A 118 20.22 -7.84 -14.23
C TYR A 118 19.22 -6.79 -13.71
N ASN A 119 19.27 -5.57 -14.25
CA ASN A 119 18.32 -4.52 -13.89
C ASN A 119 16.88 -4.88 -14.24
N ALA A 120 16.66 -5.54 -15.38
CA ALA A 120 15.33 -6.03 -15.76
C ALA A 120 14.82 -7.09 -14.78
N ALA A 121 15.68 -8.00 -14.33
CA ALA A 121 15.35 -8.99 -13.31
C ALA A 121 15.00 -8.33 -11.97
N CYS A 122 15.76 -7.33 -11.53
CA CYS A 122 15.48 -6.56 -10.32
C CYS A 122 14.12 -5.84 -10.39
N ARG A 123 13.82 -5.17 -11.50
CA ARG A 123 12.53 -4.50 -11.71
C ARG A 123 11.35 -5.47 -11.67
N LYS A 124 11.54 -6.67 -12.19
CA LYS A 124 10.51 -7.72 -12.18
C LYS A 124 10.30 -8.29 -10.77
N ASP A 125 11.39 -8.58 -10.05
CA ASP A 125 11.31 -9.22 -8.74
C ASP A 125 10.75 -8.28 -7.67
N VAL A 126 11.12 -6.98 -7.72
CA VAL A 126 10.71 -6.02 -6.70
C VAL A 126 9.21 -5.77 -6.63
N MET A 127 8.47 -6.03 -7.69
CA MET A 127 7.00 -5.86 -7.75
C MET A 127 6.25 -7.19 -7.59
N LYS A 128 6.93 -8.25 -7.20
CA LYS A 128 6.42 -9.63 -7.19
C LYS A 128 5.18 -9.84 -6.31
N TYR A 129 5.10 -9.17 -5.17
CA TYR A 129 4.04 -9.35 -4.17
C TYR A 129 3.11 -8.13 -4.05
N THR A 130 3.04 -7.29 -5.06
CA THR A 130 2.16 -6.09 -5.05
C THR A 130 0.71 -6.45 -4.80
N LYS A 131 0.23 -7.54 -5.40
CA LYS A 131 -1.15 -8.02 -5.22
C LYS A 131 -1.44 -8.42 -3.77
N GLU A 132 -0.54 -9.13 -3.13
CA GLU A 132 -0.67 -9.55 -1.72
C GLU A 132 -0.69 -8.33 -0.78
N TRP A 133 0.09 -7.30 -1.11
CA TRP A 133 0.07 -6.03 -0.39
C TRP A 133 -1.22 -5.24 -0.60
N GLU A 134 -1.75 -5.22 -1.81
CA GLU A 134 -3.06 -4.62 -2.12
C GLU A 134 -4.18 -5.35 -1.39
N ASP A 135 -4.19 -6.69 -1.43
CA ASP A 135 -5.16 -7.53 -0.73
C ASP A 135 -5.11 -7.31 0.80
N LEU A 136 -3.91 -7.21 1.38
CA LEU A 136 -3.78 -6.89 2.80
C LEU A 136 -4.30 -5.49 3.11
N THR A 137 -3.93 -4.50 2.30
CA THR A 137 -4.38 -3.11 2.45
C THR A 137 -5.90 -3.01 2.46
N HIS A 138 -6.55 -3.71 1.51
CA HIS A 138 -8.01 -3.78 1.44
C HIS A 138 -8.62 -4.48 2.67
N LYS A 139 -8.10 -5.68 3.04
CA LYS A 139 -8.59 -6.45 4.19
C LYS A 139 -8.47 -5.71 5.52
N MET A 140 -7.48 -4.86 5.66
CA MET A 140 -7.33 -3.98 6.84
C MET A 140 -8.33 -2.82 6.86
N GLY A 141 -8.98 -2.54 5.73
CA GLY A 141 -9.73 -1.29 5.55
C GLY A 141 -8.84 -0.05 5.62
N TYR A 142 -7.57 -0.18 5.24
CA TYR A 142 -6.62 0.92 5.22
C TYR A 142 -6.87 1.81 4.00
N TRP A 143 -7.29 3.05 4.24
CA TRP A 143 -7.60 4.00 3.18
C TRP A 143 -6.34 4.69 2.68
N VAL A 144 -5.88 4.26 1.52
CA VAL A 144 -4.74 4.85 0.80
C VAL A 144 -4.93 4.65 -0.71
N ASP A 145 -4.55 5.63 -1.51
CA ASP A 145 -4.64 5.52 -2.97
C ASP A 145 -3.54 4.59 -3.51
N MET A 146 -3.95 3.36 -3.81
CA MET A 146 -3.10 2.32 -4.42
C MET A 146 -3.12 2.37 -5.96
N LYS A 147 -4.02 3.18 -6.57
CA LYS A 147 -4.13 3.23 -8.04
C LYS A 147 -3.04 4.10 -8.68
N ASN A 148 -2.56 5.09 -7.92
CA ASN A 148 -1.50 5.99 -8.37
C ASN A 148 -0.34 6.02 -7.36
N PRO A 149 0.30 4.88 -7.07
CA PRO A 149 1.41 4.84 -6.13
C PRO A 149 2.62 5.58 -6.69
N TYR A 150 3.45 6.15 -5.83
CA TYR A 150 4.78 6.53 -6.25
C TYR A 150 5.71 5.32 -6.20
N ILE A 151 6.63 5.24 -7.14
CA ILE A 151 7.58 4.12 -7.28
C ILE A 151 8.98 4.70 -7.26
N THR A 152 9.80 4.27 -6.30
CA THR A 152 11.06 4.95 -6.02
C THR A 152 12.11 4.84 -7.14
N TYR A 153 11.99 3.89 -8.08
CA TYR A 153 12.85 3.85 -9.26
C TYR A 153 12.40 4.76 -10.42
N ASP A 154 11.24 5.42 -10.32
CA ASP A 154 10.80 6.34 -11.36
C ASP A 154 11.68 7.59 -11.37
N LEU A 155 12.16 7.96 -12.55
CA LEU A 155 13.05 9.11 -12.74
C LEU A 155 12.45 10.43 -12.24
N SER A 156 11.12 10.56 -12.28
CA SER A 156 10.42 11.74 -11.76
C SER A 156 10.64 11.98 -10.27
N LEU A 157 10.97 10.94 -9.49
CA LEU A 157 11.25 11.05 -8.06
C LEU A 157 12.70 11.41 -7.74
N ILE A 158 13.62 11.21 -8.69
CA ILE A 158 15.04 11.57 -8.54
C ILE A 158 15.25 13.09 -8.63
N HIS A 159 14.31 13.81 -9.21
CA HIS A 159 14.37 15.24 -9.49
C HIS A 159 13.47 16.10 -8.59
N ILE A 160 12.92 15.54 -7.52
CA ILE A 160 12.11 16.28 -6.54
C ILE A 160 13.00 16.96 -5.51
#